data_788ab05ec8f8b3ce385589421e2ec5d7
#
_entry.id   788ab05ec8f8b3ce385589421e2ec5d7
#
_cell.length_a   1.000
_cell.length_b   1.000
_cell.length_c   1.000
_cell.angle_alpha   90.00
_cell.angle_beta   90.00
_cell.angle_gamma   90.00
#
_symmetry.space_group_name_H-M   'P 1'
#
loop_
_entity.id
_entity.type
_entity.pdbx_description
1 polymer ?
#
loop_
_entity_poly.entity_id
_entity_poly.type
_entity_poly.pdbx_seq_one_letter_code
_entity_poly.pdbx_strand_id
1 'polypeptide(L)'
;RFDYNSISTFSSVLSANIQDYFDSMGLQTSYNACSYYGHTPLTASLFSIKYEYSTGEPSLPNNVSLLNSASYNLESGGNSTVYAYEYNNTLPLGFLINSSSIAKMNSEAGDPFTMQNNFVTSAVNGGQMIFHRLKTDGTNSITAQYNLEENDTANKSGTKVYDIYFYCETLTATISNGSIQDKSFVSSSVTTSTSKTFDSANQNYICHLGNVPEGATISISASDNTAISAMYAYAFDETAWEYDYNLLNANPYQVTSFSDTKIEGTLTTDKGNLLYTSIPYDKGWSVYVDGQKANTTAICKGALTGVMVTAGTHQITFKYTPRGFFQGIIISIISLLILLGLIFRDRILELITGKKKGSKVPSKKPQVQKAVANEEPKVSK
;
A
#
# COMPACT_ATOMS: atom_id res chain seq x y z
N ARG A 1 -4.19 5.76 17.43
CA ARG A 1 -3.68 4.72 16.55
C ARG A 1 -4.60 3.52 16.67
N PHE A 2 -5.12 3.06 15.57
CA PHE A 2 -5.91 1.83 15.53
C PHE A 2 -4.94 0.64 15.43
N ASP A 3 -5.25 -0.44 16.14
CA ASP A 3 -4.38 -1.63 16.21
C ASP A 3 -4.81 -2.67 15.16
N TYR A 4 -4.80 -2.24 13.88
CA TYR A 4 -5.11 -3.11 12.74
C TYR A 4 -4.20 -2.79 11.53
N ASN A 5 -3.96 -3.79 10.68
CA ASN A 5 -3.22 -3.63 9.46
C ASN A 5 -4.07 -2.96 8.38
N SER A 6 -3.50 -2.02 7.63
CA SER A 6 -4.16 -1.31 6.53
C SER A 6 -3.20 -1.14 5.37
N ILE A 7 -3.73 -1.10 4.14
CA ILE A 7 -2.94 -0.74 2.96
C ILE A 7 -2.83 0.76 2.75
N SER A 8 -3.73 1.55 3.36
CA SER A 8 -3.61 3.01 3.34
C SER A 8 -2.46 3.45 4.22
N THR A 9 -1.46 4.08 3.62
CA THR A 9 -0.24 4.48 4.33
C THR A 9 0.31 5.80 3.83
N PHE A 10 0.93 6.53 4.76
CA PHE A 10 1.81 7.66 4.46
C PHE A 10 3.18 7.37 5.06
N SER A 11 4.23 7.40 4.23
CA SER A 11 5.59 7.20 4.70
C SER A 11 6.59 7.89 3.79
N SER A 12 7.46 8.71 4.35
CA SER A 12 8.55 9.37 3.61
C SER A 12 9.57 8.41 2.99
N VAL A 13 9.48 7.13 3.32
CA VAL A 13 10.31 6.04 2.77
C VAL A 13 9.50 5.02 1.98
N LEU A 14 8.29 5.39 1.55
CA LEU A 14 7.46 4.52 0.73
C LEU A 14 8.17 4.25 -0.60
N SER A 15 8.19 2.97 -1.01
CA SER A 15 8.80 2.56 -2.27
C SER A 15 8.03 3.12 -3.47
N ALA A 16 8.73 3.75 -4.41
CA ALA A 16 8.14 4.19 -5.68
C ALA A 16 7.48 3.03 -6.44
N ASN A 17 8.07 1.84 -6.43
CA ASN A 17 7.49 0.67 -7.09
C ASN A 17 6.12 0.30 -6.54
N ILE A 18 5.89 0.50 -5.23
CA ILE A 18 4.57 0.26 -4.62
C ILE A 18 3.57 1.30 -5.14
N GLN A 19 3.97 2.57 -5.19
CA GLN A 19 3.12 3.64 -5.72
C GLN A 19 2.78 3.39 -7.20
N ASP A 20 3.77 3.08 -8.03
CA ASP A 20 3.58 2.80 -9.45
C ASP A 20 2.67 1.58 -9.69
N TYR A 21 2.80 0.55 -8.87
CA TYR A 21 1.92 -0.62 -8.95
C TYR A 21 0.49 -0.28 -8.54
N PHE A 22 0.29 0.42 -7.41
CA PHE A 22 -1.03 0.86 -6.96
C PHE A 22 -1.72 1.73 -8.01
N ASP A 23 -0.99 2.71 -8.57
CA ASP A 23 -1.48 3.58 -9.64
C ASP A 23 -1.89 2.76 -10.88
N SER A 24 -1.05 1.81 -11.30
CA SER A 24 -1.35 0.94 -12.44
C SER A 24 -2.55 0.01 -12.23
N MET A 25 -2.89 -0.29 -10.97
CA MET A 25 -4.09 -1.06 -10.60
C MET A 25 -5.33 -0.17 -10.37
N GLY A 26 -5.18 1.15 -10.49
CA GLY A 26 -6.27 2.12 -10.34
C GLY A 26 -6.57 2.52 -8.91
N LEU A 27 -5.67 2.26 -7.97
CA LEU A 27 -5.77 2.74 -6.59
C LEU A 27 -5.22 4.15 -6.47
N GLN A 28 -5.74 4.92 -5.52
CA GLN A 28 -5.29 6.27 -5.29
C GLN A 28 -3.86 6.30 -4.75
N THR A 29 -3.01 7.08 -5.40
CA THR A 29 -1.66 7.37 -4.95
C THR A 29 -1.42 8.88 -4.87
N SER A 30 -0.50 9.28 -4.00
CA SER A 30 -0.02 10.65 -3.90
C SER A 30 1.42 10.66 -3.40
N TYR A 31 2.01 11.84 -3.23
CA TYR A 31 3.39 11.92 -2.77
C TYR A 31 3.57 11.22 -1.41
N ASN A 32 4.40 10.17 -1.39
CA ASN A 32 4.67 9.33 -0.23
C ASN A 32 3.45 8.66 0.41
N ALA A 33 2.34 8.53 -0.32
CA ALA A 33 1.13 7.92 0.21
C ALA A 33 0.44 7.02 -0.82
N CYS A 34 -0.19 5.97 -0.31
CA CYS A 34 -1.14 5.13 -1.00
C CYS A 34 -2.43 5.07 -0.19
N SER A 35 -3.54 4.96 -0.87
CA SER A 35 -4.86 4.88 -0.26
C SER A 35 -5.65 3.70 -0.83
N TYR A 36 -6.62 3.22 -0.06
CA TYR A 36 -7.54 2.18 -0.49
C TYR A 36 -8.60 2.66 -1.50
N TYR A 37 -8.73 3.96 -1.73
CA TYR A 37 -9.66 4.48 -2.73
C TYR A 37 -9.32 3.97 -4.13
N GLY A 38 -10.33 3.67 -4.93
CA GLY A 38 -10.19 3.09 -6.27
C GLY A 38 -10.11 1.56 -6.28
N HIS A 39 -10.37 0.93 -5.15
CA HIS A 39 -10.37 -0.52 -5.06
C HIS A 39 -11.48 -1.15 -5.92
N THR A 40 -11.20 -2.37 -6.35
CA THR A 40 -12.12 -3.26 -7.05
C THR A 40 -12.18 -4.59 -6.29
N PRO A 41 -13.11 -5.50 -6.59
CA PRO A 41 -13.11 -6.82 -5.96
C PRO A 41 -11.77 -7.56 -6.10
N LEU A 42 -11.11 -7.44 -7.26
CA LEU A 42 -9.79 -8.02 -7.46
C LEU A 42 -8.73 -7.37 -6.58
N THR A 43 -8.60 -6.05 -6.58
CA THR A 43 -7.54 -5.38 -5.80
C THR A 43 -7.74 -5.55 -4.30
N ALA A 44 -8.99 -5.51 -3.81
CA ALA A 44 -9.31 -5.85 -2.42
C ALA A 44 -8.80 -7.26 -2.07
N SER A 45 -9.07 -8.21 -2.94
CA SER A 45 -8.67 -9.61 -2.76
C SER A 45 -7.16 -9.81 -2.83
N LEU A 46 -6.47 -9.21 -3.82
CA LEU A 46 -5.00 -9.30 -3.98
C LEU A 46 -4.22 -8.77 -2.78
N PHE A 47 -4.75 -7.76 -2.10
CA PHE A 47 -4.14 -7.19 -0.90
C PHE A 47 -4.68 -7.79 0.40
N SER A 48 -5.46 -8.88 0.31
CA SER A 48 -6.02 -9.61 1.46
C SER A 48 -6.90 -8.71 2.34
N ILE A 49 -7.61 -7.75 1.75
CA ILE A 49 -8.52 -6.87 2.46
C ILE A 49 -9.82 -7.65 2.72
N LYS A 50 -10.04 -7.94 3.98
CA LYS A 50 -11.22 -8.68 4.43
C LYS A 50 -12.32 -7.75 4.94
N TYR A 51 -11.95 -6.67 5.58
CA TYR A 51 -12.89 -5.73 6.20
C TYR A 51 -12.66 -4.31 5.72
N GLU A 52 -13.76 -3.58 5.54
CA GLU A 52 -13.75 -2.16 5.24
C GLU A 52 -14.59 -1.41 6.25
N TYR A 53 -14.09 -0.26 6.71
CA TYR A 53 -14.81 0.65 7.59
C TYR A 53 -15.06 1.97 6.85
N SER A 54 -16.32 2.41 6.81
CA SER A 54 -16.73 3.66 6.17
C SER A 54 -17.59 4.50 7.09
N THR A 55 -17.43 5.83 7.02
CA THR A 55 -18.29 6.80 7.72
C THR A 55 -19.53 7.19 6.92
N GLY A 56 -19.78 6.60 5.77
CA GLY A 56 -20.95 6.77 4.92
C GLY A 56 -21.34 5.43 4.31
N GLU A 57 -22.45 5.40 3.59
CA GLU A 57 -22.81 4.23 2.78
C GLU A 57 -22.04 4.31 1.44
N PRO A 58 -20.90 3.62 1.30
CA PRO A 58 -20.15 3.64 0.07
C PRO A 58 -20.93 2.89 -1.03
N SER A 59 -20.61 3.19 -2.28
CA SER A 59 -20.99 2.31 -3.37
C SER A 59 -20.10 1.07 -3.30
N LEU A 60 -20.64 -0.04 -2.82
CA LEU A 60 -19.90 -1.27 -2.62
C LEU A 60 -20.16 -2.26 -3.76
N PRO A 61 -19.15 -3.09 -4.09
CA PRO A 61 -19.37 -4.26 -4.95
C PRO A 61 -20.42 -5.22 -4.37
N ASN A 62 -21.04 -6.00 -5.23
CA ASN A 62 -22.07 -6.96 -4.80
C ASN A 62 -21.54 -8.08 -3.87
N ASN A 63 -20.23 -8.34 -3.91
CA ASN A 63 -19.56 -9.36 -3.09
C ASN A 63 -19.20 -8.87 -1.67
N VAL A 64 -19.78 -7.77 -1.21
CA VAL A 64 -19.53 -7.17 0.10
C VAL A 64 -20.79 -7.21 0.96
N SER A 65 -20.65 -7.64 2.20
CA SER A 65 -21.74 -7.77 3.15
C SER A 65 -21.57 -6.80 4.32
N LEU A 66 -22.66 -6.11 4.69
CA LEU A 66 -22.67 -5.30 5.90
C LEU A 66 -22.65 -6.22 7.14
N LEU A 67 -21.62 -6.09 7.97
CA LEU A 67 -21.49 -6.82 9.22
C LEU A 67 -22.17 -6.10 10.38
N ASN A 68 -21.90 -4.80 10.51
CA ASN A 68 -22.37 -4.01 11.65
C ASN A 68 -22.30 -2.51 11.34
N SER A 69 -23.01 -1.71 12.13
CA SER A 69 -22.88 -0.26 12.14
C SER A 69 -22.93 0.26 13.58
N ALA A 70 -22.21 1.35 13.85
CA ALA A 70 -22.21 2.03 15.13
C ALA A 70 -22.28 3.54 14.94
N SER A 71 -23.18 4.19 15.65
CA SER A 71 -23.30 5.64 15.66
C SER A 71 -22.56 6.24 16.85
N TYR A 72 -21.93 7.38 16.65
CA TYR A 72 -21.20 8.13 17.67
C TYR A 72 -21.41 9.63 17.52
N ASN A 73 -21.29 10.33 18.63
CA ASN A 73 -21.40 11.78 18.65
C ASN A 73 -20.07 12.42 18.27
N LEU A 74 -20.10 13.39 17.36
CA LEU A 74 -18.94 14.20 17.01
C LEU A 74 -18.71 15.31 18.07
N GLU A 75 -17.45 15.60 18.38
CA GLU A 75 -17.10 16.74 19.27
C GLU A 75 -17.58 18.09 18.70
N SER A 76 -17.68 18.21 17.38
CA SER A 76 -18.22 19.37 16.67
C SER A 76 -19.75 19.51 16.75
N GLY A 77 -20.45 18.56 17.37
CA GLY A 77 -21.90 18.42 17.37
C GLY A 77 -22.38 17.63 16.14
N GLY A 78 -23.46 16.85 16.35
CA GLY A 78 -24.02 15.93 15.37
C GLY A 78 -23.58 14.49 15.57
N ASN A 79 -24.22 13.58 14.82
CA ASN A 79 -23.96 12.15 14.89
C ASN A 79 -23.30 11.70 13.57
N SER A 80 -22.38 10.76 13.68
CA SER A 80 -21.84 10.03 12.54
C SER A 80 -22.02 8.54 12.76
N THR A 81 -22.14 7.78 11.67
CA THR A 81 -22.27 6.32 11.74
C THR A 81 -21.07 5.71 10.99
N VAL A 82 -20.40 4.77 11.63
CA VAL A 82 -19.40 3.92 11.01
C VAL A 82 -20.06 2.60 10.65
N TYR A 83 -19.86 2.18 9.42
CA TYR A 83 -20.28 0.90 8.88
C TYR A 83 -19.07 -0.01 8.77
N ALA A 84 -19.25 -1.28 9.13
CA ALA A 84 -18.26 -2.33 8.97
C ALA A 84 -18.75 -3.33 7.92
N TYR A 85 -17.97 -3.54 6.90
CA TYR A 85 -18.26 -4.44 5.79
C TYR A 85 -17.25 -5.58 5.72
N GLU A 86 -17.67 -6.73 5.21
CA GLU A 86 -16.82 -7.88 4.94
C GLU A 86 -16.86 -8.25 3.46
N TYR A 87 -15.68 -8.44 2.87
CA TYR A 87 -15.51 -8.98 1.53
C TYR A 87 -15.66 -10.51 1.55
N ASN A 88 -16.58 -11.05 0.74
CA ASN A 88 -16.85 -12.49 0.70
C ASN A 88 -15.71 -13.28 0.05
N ASN A 89 -15.04 -12.69 -0.94
CA ASN A 89 -13.98 -13.32 -1.74
C ASN A 89 -12.64 -12.64 -1.46
N THR A 90 -11.98 -13.01 -0.36
CA THR A 90 -10.67 -12.48 0.03
C THR A 90 -9.59 -13.55 -0.15
N LEU A 91 -8.60 -13.29 -1.00
CA LEU A 91 -7.43 -14.16 -1.14
C LEU A 91 -6.53 -14.05 0.09
N PRO A 92 -5.81 -15.14 0.45
CA PRO A 92 -4.84 -15.12 1.54
C PRO A 92 -3.64 -14.23 1.20
N LEU A 93 -2.77 -13.97 2.19
CA LEU A 93 -1.53 -13.21 2.04
C LEU A 93 -0.64 -13.69 0.88
N GLY A 94 -0.76 -14.96 0.51
CA GLY A 94 -0.08 -15.53 -0.66
C GLY A 94 -0.85 -16.72 -1.24
N PHE A 95 -0.68 -16.94 -2.52
CA PHE A 95 -1.29 -18.01 -3.31
C PHE A 95 -0.46 -18.29 -4.56
N LEU A 96 -0.69 -19.43 -5.20
CA LEU A 96 0.09 -19.82 -6.38
C LEU A 96 -0.46 -19.19 -7.65
N ILE A 97 0.46 -18.71 -8.47
CA ILE A 97 0.19 -18.21 -9.83
C ILE A 97 1.19 -18.76 -10.83
N ASN A 98 0.84 -18.71 -12.11
CA ASN A 98 1.77 -19.10 -13.17
C ASN A 98 3.00 -18.17 -13.18
N SER A 99 4.20 -18.73 -13.17
CA SER A 99 5.42 -17.94 -13.24
C SER A 99 5.56 -17.15 -14.55
N SER A 100 4.93 -17.61 -15.64
CA SER A 100 4.86 -16.89 -16.91
C SER A 100 4.09 -15.57 -16.84
N SER A 101 3.24 -15.38 -15.82
CA SER A 101 2.47 -14.14 -15.62
C SER A 101 3.33 -12.94 -15.21
N ILE A 102 4.55 -13.17 -14.71
CA ILE A 102 5.45 -12.09 -14.25
C ILE A 102 5.65 -11.03 -15.34
N ALA A 103 5.84 -11.46 -16.59
CA ALA A 103 6.05 -10.53 -17.70
C ALA A 103 4.83 -9.61 -17.92
N LYS A 104 3.60 -10.17 -17.84
CA LYS A 104 2.36 -9.39 -17.98
C LYS A 104 2.10 -8.48 -16.78
N MET A 105 2.37 -8.95 -15.57
CA MET A 105 2.23 -8.14 -14.35
C MET A 105 3.23 -6.97 -14.29
N ASN A 106 4.35 -7.07 -14.98
CA ASN A 106 5.37 -6.02 -15.06
C ASN A 106 5.23 -5.12 -16.29
N SER A 107 4.33 -5.44 -17.23
CA SER A 107 4.12 -4.63 -18.44
C SER A 107 3.25 -3.40 -18.14
N GLU A 108 3.38 -2.40 -19.00
CA GLU A 108 2.43 -1.29 -19.03
C GLU A 108 1.11 -1.75 -19.67
N ALA A 109 -0.01 -1.32 -19.11
CA ALA A 109 -1.33 -1.46 -19.68
C ALA A 109 -1.89 -0.05 -19.98
N GLY A 110 -2.76 0.05 -20.98
CA GLY A 110 -3.33 1.34 -21.38
C GLY A 110 -4.26 1.95 -20.33
N ASP A 111 -4.80 1.12 -19.44
CA ASP A 111 -5.68 1.54 -18.34
C ASP A 111 -5.67 0.50 -17.20
N PRO A 112 -6.16 0.86 -15.99
CA PRO A 112 -6.12 -0.02 -14.82
C PRO A 112 -6.96 -1.30 -14.98
N PHE A 113 -8.04 -1.28 -15.73
CA PHE A 113 -8.90 -2.46 -15.94
C PHE A 113 -8.22 -3.49 -16.83
N THR A 114 -7.55 -3.02 -17.89
CA THR A 114 -6.69 -3.86 -18.72
C THR A 114 -5.56 -4.48 -17.89
N MET A 115 -4.96 -3.74 -16.94
CA MET A 115 -3.94 -4.27 -16.04
C MET A 115 -4.51 -5.37 -15.15
N GLN A 116 -5.69 -5.18 -14.58
CA GLN A 116 -6.37 -6.16 -13.75
C GLN A 116 -6.78 -7.41 -14.54
N ASN A 117 -7.33 -7.25 -15.74
CA ASN A 117 -7.63 -8.37 -16.66
C ASN A 117 -6.35 -9.15 -17.04
N ASN A 118 -5.25 -8.47 -17.32
CA ASN A 118 -3.95 -9.10 -17.60
C ASN A 118 -3.46 -9.95 -16.44
N PHE A 119 -3.69 -9.49 -15.20
CA PHE A 119 -3.37 -10.28 -14.02
C PHE A 119 -4.16 -11.59 -14.02
N VAL A 120 -5.49 -11.55 -13.95
CA VAL A 120 -6.33 -12.75 -13.80
C VAL A 120 -6.16 -13.73 -14.94
N THR A 121 -6.15 -13.26 -16.20
CA THR A 121 -6.01 -14.12 -17.38
C THR A 121 -4.65 -14.80 -17.50
N SER A 122 -3.61 -14.28 -16.86
CA SER A 122 -2.27 -14.86 -16.89
C SER A 122 -1.91 -15.62 -15.62
N ALA A 123 -2.46 -15.24 -14.47
CA ALA A 123 -2.10 -15.80 -13.18
C ALA A 123 -2.48 -17.28 -13.06
N VAL A 124 -3.59 -17.69 -13.66
CA VAL A 124 -4.08 -19.06 -13.61
C VAL A 124 -4.46 -19.57 -15.01
N ASN A 125 -4.38 -20.89 -15.21
CA ASN A 125 -4.85 -21.49 -16.43
C ASN A 125 -6.38 -21.46 -16.49
N GLY A 126 -6.91 -20.86 -17.56
CA GLY A 126 -8.36 -20.68 -17.73
C GLY A 126 -8.91 -19.44 -17.06
N GLY A 127 -8.06 -18.54 -16.55
CA GLY A 127 -8.46 -17.23 -16.02
C GLY A 127 -9.23 -16.43 -17.08
N GLN A 128 -10.28 -15.76 -16.65
CA GLN A 128 -11.22 -15.03 -17.48
C GLN A 128 -11.04 -13.52 -17.32
N MET A 129 -11.49 -12.75 -18.31
CA MET A 129 -11.60 -11.31 -18.15
C MET A 129 -12.75 -10.98 -17.20
N ILE A 130 -12.46 -10.17 -16.19
CA ILE A 130 -13.44 -9.75 -15.17
C ILE A 130 -14.01 -8.35 -15.43
N PHE A 131 -13.36 -7.58 -16.29
CA PHE A 131 -13.81 -6.26 -16.72
C PHE A 131 -14.04 -6.25 -18.22
N HIS A 132 -15.25 -5.87 -18.64
CA HIS A 132 -15.69 -5.80 -20.02
C HIS A 132 -16.00 -4.36 -20.40
N ARG A 133 -15.36 -3.85 -21.45
CA ARG A 133 -15.44 -2.46 -21.84
C ARG A 133 -16.84 -2.05 -22.25
N LEU A 134 -17.26 -0.88 -21.79
CA LEU A 134 -18.52 -0.24 -22.14
C LEU A 134 -18.31 0.80 -23.22
N LYS A 135 -19.40 1.18 -23.89
CA LYS A 135 -19.41 2.29 -24.84
C LYS A 135 -19.23 3.60 -24.12
N THR A 136 -18.29 4.43 -24.60
CA THR A 136 -18.08 5.79 -24.14
C THR A 136 -17.97 6.72 -25.35
N ASP A 137 -18.23 8.01 -25.16
CA ASP A 137 -17.84 9.04 -26.12
C ASP A 137 -16.37 9.47 -25.97
N GLY A 138 -15.66 8.86 -25.01
CA GLY A 138 -14.24 9.08 -24.75
C GLY A 138 -13.97 10.21 -23.76
N THR A 139 -14.91 11.10 -23.50
CA THR A 139 -14.65 12.32 -22.72
C THR A 139 -15.63 12.58 -21.59
N ASN A 140 -16.94 12.36 -21.79
CA ASN A 140 -17.91 12.79 -20.78
C ASN A 140 -19.19 11.94 -20.71
N SER A 141 -19.30 10.84 -21.45
CA SER A 141 -20.49 10.00 -21.42
C SER A 141 -20.17 8.51 -21.51
N ILE A 142 -20.82 7.74 -20.66
CA ILE A 142 -20.78 6.28 -20.64
C ILE A 142 -22.19 5.76 -20.97
N THR A 143 -22.28 4.79 -21.86
CA THR A 143 -23.53 4.05 -22.08
C THR A 143 -23.39 2.66 -21.44
N ALA A 144 -24.37 2.26 -20.64
CA ALA A 144 -24.45 0.94 -20.04
C ALA A 144 -24.75 -0.14 -21.12
N GLN A 145 -23.78 -0.35 -21.98
CA GLN A 145 -23.80 -1.31 -23.08
C GLN A 145 -22.37 -1.72 -23.43
N TYR A 146 -22.14 -3.02 -23.65
CA TYR A 146 -20.82 -3.51 -24.06
C TYR A 146 -20.32 -2.91 -25.37
N ASN A 147 -19.04 -2.61 -25.42
CA ASN A 147 -18.37 -2.22 -26.66
C ASN A 147 -17.86 -3.46 -27.38
N LEU A 148 -18.70 -4.00 -28.26
CA LEU A 148 -18.43 -5.24 -29.01
C LEU A 148 -17.35 -5.09 -30.10
N GLU A 149 -16.90 -3.87 -30.39
CA GLU A 149 -15.90 -3.59 -31.45
C GLU A 149 -14.47 -3.93 -31.01
N GLU A 150 -14.22 -4.13 -29.71
CA GLU A 150 -12.87 -4.32 -29.14
C GLU A 150 -12.56 -5.79 -28.78
N ASN A 151 -12.99 -6.77 -29.56
CA ASN A 151 -12.70 -8.20 -29.32
C ASN A 151 -13.11 -8.72 -27.94
N ASP A 152 -14.02 -8.05 -27.26
CA ASP A 152 -14.56 -8.51 -26.00
C ASP A 152 -15.52 -9.70 -26.26
N THR A 153 -15.16 -10.85 -25.66
CA THR A 153 -15.96 -12.09 -25.78
C THR A 153 -17.15 -12.13 -24.83
N ALA A 154 -17.50 -11.03 -24.19
CA ALA A 154 -18.64 -10.94 -23.29
C ALA A 154 -19.96 -11.19 -24.06
N ASN A 155 -20.26 -12.43 -24.32
CA ASN A 155 -21.55 -12.83 -24.90
C ASN A 155 -22.57 -12.97 -23.76
N LYS A 156 -23.06 -11.85 -23.26
CA LYS A 156 -24.10 -11.82 -22.22
C LYS A 156 -25.40 -11.27 -22.78
N SER A 157 -26.01 -12.06 -23.64
CA SER A 157 -27.42 -11.86 -24.03
C SER A 157 -28.28 -11.96 -22.75
N GLY A 158 -29.00 -10.89 -22.43
CA GLY A 158 -29.95 -10.85 -21.33
C GLY A 158 -29.46 -10.15 -20.03
N THR A 159 -28.27 -9.57 -20.01
CA THR A 159 -27.87 -8.72 -18.91
C THR A 159 -28.71 -7.44 -18.88
N LYS A 160 -29.45 -7.22 -17.80
CA LYS A 160 -30.30 -6.02 -17.63
C LYS A 160 -29.71 -4.96 -16.75
N VAL A 161 -28.59 -5.28 -16.06
CA VAL A 161 -27.92 -4.42 -15.11
C VAL A 161 -26.43 -4.66 -15.21
N TYR A 162 -25.66 -3.57 -15.21
CA TYR A 162 -24.20 -3.57 -15.25
C TYR A 162 -23.66 -2.97 -13.96
N ASP A 163 -22.74 -3.66 -13.31
CA ASP A 163 -21.93 -3.10 -12.20
C ASP A 163 -20.75 -2.33 -12.80
N ILE A 164 -20.86 -0.99 -12.81
CA ILE A 164 -20.01 -0.12 -13.61
C ILE A 164 -18.89 0.49 -12.79
N TYR A 165 -17.69 0.41 -13.35
CA TYR A 165 -16.48 1.09 -12.90
C TYR A 165 -15.97 1.99 -14.03
N PHE A 166 -15.40 3.14 -13.66
CA PHE A 166 -14.74 4.01 -14.63
C PHE A 166 -13.46 4.61 -14.09
N TYR A 167 -12.58 5.00 -14.98
CA TYR A 167 -11.33 5.70 -14.73
C TYR A 167 -11.20 6.84 -15.73
N CYS A 168 -10.85 8.02 -15.24
CA CYS A 168 -10.63 9.21 -16.07
C CYS A 168 -9.19 9.70 -15.96
N GLU A 169 -8.59 9.97 -17.10
CA GLU A 169 -7.39 10.78 -17.18
C GLU A 169 -7.80 12.25 -17.34
N THR A 170 -7.31 13.10 -16.46
CA THR A 170 -7.57 14.55 -16.54
C THR A 170 -6.31 15.26 -17.00
N LEU A 171 -6.50 16.26 -17.90
CA LEU A 171 -5.41 17.16 -18.25
C LEU A 171 -5.17 18.09 -17.05
N THR A 172 -4.02 17.95 -16.42
CA THR A 172 -3.55 18.92 -15.44
C THR A 172 -3.29 20.23 -16.16
N ALA A 173 -4.03 21.30 -15.82
CA ALA A 173 -3.70 22.63 -16.29
C ALA A 173 -2.32 22.99 -15.73
N THR A 174 -1.32 23.10 -16.59
CA THR A 174 0.00 23.59 -16.22
C THR A 174 -0.14 25.08 -15.91
N ILE A 175 -0.08 25.47 -14.64
CA ILE A 175 -0.01 26.88 -14.29
C ILE A 175 1.39 27.37 -14.59
N SER A 176 1.45 28.53 -15.23
CA SER A 176 2.67 29.21 -15.70
C SER A 176 3.67 29.60 -14.61
N ASN A 177 3.44 29.24 -13.33
CA ASN A 177 4.28 29.59 -12.19
C ASN A 177 4.79 28.40 -11.37
N GLY A 178 4.77 27.17 -11.91
CA GLY A 178 5.44 26.02 -11.28
C GLY A 178 4.78 25.45 -10.02
N SER A 179 3.57 25.89 -9.65
CA SER A 179 2.79 25.26 -8.60
C SER A 179 1.89 24.18 -9.18
N ILE A 180 1.96 22.98 -8.58
CA ILE A 180 1.02 21.87 -8.89
C ILE A 180 -0.33 22.27 -8.33
N GLN A 181 -1.31 22.50 -9.21
CA GLN A 181 -2.70 22.65 -8.76
C GLN A 181 -3.27 21.29 -8.34
N ASP A 182 -4.12 21.34 -7.30
CA ASP A 182 -4.92 20.18 -6.89
C ASP A 182 -5.76 19.67 -8.06
N LYS A 183 -5.85 18.36 -8.13
CA LYS A 183 -6.57 17.65 -9.17
C LYS A 183 -8.08 17.96 -9.09
N SER A 184 -8.71 18.10 -10.22
CA SER A 184 -10.13 18.45 -10.35
C SER A 184 -11.06 17.36 -9.85
N PHE A 185 -12.21 17.74 -9.31
CA PHE A 185 -13.27 16.82 -8.95
C PHE A 185 -13.98 16.28 -10.21
N VAL A 186 -14.33 15.02 -10.21
CA VAL A 186 -15.20 14.42 -11.22
C VAL A 186 -16.57 14.15 -10.58
N SER A 187 -17.60 14.63 -11.19
CA SER A 187 -18.97 14.31 -10.82
C SER A 187 -19.60 13.42 -11.90
N SER A 188 -20.44 12.48 -11.49
CA SER A 188 -21.22 11.68 -12.41
C SER A 188 -22.70 11.77 -12.10
N SER A 189 -23.53 11.76 -13.14
CA SER A 189 -24.99 11.69 -13.03
C SER A 189 -25.53 10.60 -13.93
N VAL A 190 -26.44 9.80 -13.40
CA VAL A 190 -27.20 8.82 -14.18
C VAL A 190 -28.52 9.44 -14.56
N THR A 191 -28.85 9.48 -15.84
CA THR A 191 -30.03 10.17 -16.40
C THR A 191 -31.37 9.62 -15.90
N THR A 192 -31.36 8.46 -15.23
CA THR A 192 -32.59 7.77 -14.81
C THR A 192 -33.03 7.97 -13.38
N SER A 193 -32.25 8.55 -12.43
CA SER A 193 -32.76 8.94 -11.10
C SER A 193 -31.84 9.55 -10.06
N THR A 194 -30.55 9.38 -10.08
CA THR A 194 -29.71 9.89 -8.97
C THR A 194 -28.38 10.44 -9.45
N SER A 195 -28.10 11.70 -9.10
CA SER A 195 -26.74 12.25 -9.23
C SER A 195 -25.88 11.70 -8.09
N LYS A 196 -24.75 11.10 -8.43
CA LYS A 196 -23.68 10.80 -7.47
C LYS A 196 -22.56 11.80 -7.66
N THR A 197 -22.14 12.44 -6.57
CA THR A 197 -20.95 13.28 -6.54
C THR A 197 -19.84 12.46 -5.93
N PHE A 198 -18.73 12.32 -6.63
CA PHE A 198 -17.53 11.71 -6.09
C PHE A 198 -16.67 12.84 -5.51
N ASP A 199 -16.73 13.00 -4.20
CA ASP A 199 -15.91 13.98 -3.46
C ASP A 199 -14.48 13.49 -3.42
N SER A 200 -13.75 13.64 -4.52
CA SER A 200 -12.34 13.33 -4.47
C SER A 200 -11.52 14.40 -5.18
N ALA A 201 -10.64 14.98 -4.45
CA ALA A 201 -9.61 15.86 -4.96
C ALA A 201 -8.57 15.12 -5.83
N ASN A 202 -8.70 13.82 -5.99
CA ASN A 202 -7.71 12.99 -6.65
C ASN A 202 -8.35 12.05 -7.65
N GLN A 203 -8.18 12.33 -8.93
CA GLN A 203 -8.93 11.72 -10.03
C GLN A 203 -8.24 10.53 -10.69
N ASN A 204 -7.01 10.20 -10.28
CA ASN A 204 -6.25 9.11 -10.88
C ASN A 204 -6.53 7.79 -10.16
N TYR A 205 -7.81 7.48 -9.89
CA TYR A 205 -8.21 6.18 -9.36
C TYR A 205 -9.57 5.76 -9.91
N ILE A 206 -9.83 4.46 -9.84
CA ILE A 206 -11.08 3.88 -10.29
C ILE A 206 -12.24 4.40 -9.43
N CYS A 207 -13.34 4.77 -10.08
CA CYS A 207 -14.60 5.12 -9.43
C CYS A 207 -15.63 4.04 -9.69
N HIS A 208 -16.33 3.60 -8.64
CA HIS A 208 -17.40 2.64 -8.71
C HIS A 208 -18.75 3.34 -8.74
N LEU A 209 -19.51 3.14 -9.83
CA LEU A 209 -20.86 3.70 -9.98
C LEU A 209 -21.94 2.80 -9.37
N GLY A 210 -21.68 1.50 -9.30
CA GLY A 210 -22.63 0.49 -8.89
C GLY A 210 -23.50 0.03 -10.04
N ASN A 211 -24.62 -0.58 -9.69
CA ASN A 211 -25.52 -1.23 -10.62
C ASN A 211 -26.34 -0.23 -11.44
N VAL A 212 -26.19 -0.27 -12.76
CA VAL A 212 -26.85 0.62 -13.72
C VAL A 212 -27.63 -0.18 -14.75
N PRO A 213 -28.91 0.18 -15.05
CA PRO A 213 -29.72 -0.52 -16.05
C PRO A 213 -29.11 -0.45 -17.45
N GLU A 214 -29.29 -1.51 -18.22
CA GLU A 214 -28.89 -1.58 -19.64
C GLU A 214 -29.46 -0.40 -20.44
N GLY A 215 -28.61 0.19 -21.29
CA GLY A 215 -28.96 1.32 -22.14
C GLY A 215 -29.00 2.68 -21.47
N ALA A 216 -28.84 2.75 -20.15
CA ALA A 216 -28.74 4.04 -19.44
C ALA A 216 -27.48 4.80 -19.85
N THR A 217 -27.61 6.12 -19.94
CA THR A 217 -26.49 7.02 -20.21
C THR A 217 -26.07 7.70 -18.91
N ILE A 218 -24.77 7.69 -18.64
CA ILE A 218 -24.15 8.29 -17.48
C ILE A 218 -23.31 9.47 -17.97
N SER A 219 -23.58 10.66 -17.47
CA SER A 219 -22.78 11.86 -17.76
C SER A 219 -21.67 12.00 -16.71
N ILE A 220 -20.45 12.21 -17.18
CA ILE A 220 -19.27 12.48 -16.35
C ILE A 220 -18.81 13.90 -16.63
N SER A 221 -18.55 14.68 -15.61
CA SER A 221 -18.00 16.03 -15.74
C SER A 221 -16.86 16.24 -14.75
N ALA A 222 -15.81 16.90 -15.20
CA ALA A 222 -14.77 17.39 -14.32
C ALA A 222 -15.09 18.79 -13.83
N SER A 223 -14.71 19.12 -12.59
CA SER A 223 -14.87 20.49 -12.05
C SER A 223 -13.79 21.42 -12.62
N ASP A 224 -14.02 22.74 -12.44
CA ASP A 224 -13.02 23.79 -12.62
C ASP A 224 -12.34 23.87 -14.01
N ASN A 225 -13.12 23.71 -15.09
CA ASN A 225 -12.61 23.79 -16.47
C ASN A 225 -11.50 22.80 -16.81
N THR A 226 -11.32 21.75 -16.03
CA THR A 226 -10.43 20.65 -16.38
C THR A 226 -11.07 19.80 -17.46
N ALA A 227 -10.32 19.50 -18.51
CA ALA A 227 -10.77 18.58 -19.54
C ALA A 227 -10.45 17.13 -19.13
N ILE A 228 -11.39 16.23 -19.36
CA ILE A 228 -11.13 14.80 -19.37
C ILE A 228 -10.42 14.47 -20.68
N SER A 229 -9.20 13.95 -20.61
CA SER A 229 -8.40 13.60 -21.79
C SER A 229 -8.73 12.20 -22.31
N ALA A 230 -9.04 11.28 -21.38
CA ALA A 230 -9.47 9.93 -21.71
C ALA A 230 -10.40 9.41 -20.61
N MET A 231 -11.37 8.60 -21.01
CA MET A 231 -12.30 7.92 -20.11
C MET A 231 -12.39 6.45 -20.48
N TYR A 232 -12.21 5.61 -19.51
CA TYR A 232 -12.29 4.16 -19.59
C TYR A 232 -13.42 3.69 -18.69
N ALA A 233 -14.40 2.97 -19.23
CA ALA A 233 -15.54 2.47 -18.48
C ALA A 233 -15.74 0.99 -18.76
N TYR A 234 -15.94 0.23 -17.71
CA TYR A 234 -16.05 -1.21 -17.74
C TYR A 234 -17.20 -1.70 -16.85
N ALA A 235 -17.83 -2.78 -17.28
CA ALA A 235 -18.72 -3.56 -16.44
C ALA A 235 -17.92 -4.68 -15.78
N PHE A 236 -18.13 -4.88 -14.50
CA PHE A 236 -17.54 -5.98 -13.76
C PHE A 236 -18.34 -7.25 -13.94
N ASP A 237 -17.65 -8.36 -14.21
CA ASP A 237 -18.23 -9.69 -14.32
C ASP A 237 -18.03 -10.48 -13.04
N GLU A 238 -19.00 -10.43 -12.15
CA GLU A 238 -19.00 -11.14 -10.88
C GLU A 238 -18.85 -12.67 -11.05
N THR A 239 -19.46 -13.24 -12.10
CA THR A 239 -19.38 -14.69 -12.35
C THR A 239 -17.98 -15.11 -12.78
N ALA A 240 -17.34 -14.33 -13.66
CA ALA A 240 -15.95 -14.55 -14.05
C ALA A 240 -15.01 -14.36 -12.86
N TRP A 241 -15.27 -13.36 -12.03
CA TRP A 241 -14.48 -13.13 -10.81
C TRP A 241 -14.59 -14.29 -9.80
N GLU A 242 -15.79 -14.78 -9.54
CA GLU A 242 -15.99 -15.91 -8.64
C GLU A 242 -15.26 -17.17 -9.14
N TYR A 243 -15.30 -17.41 -10.44
CA TYR A 243 -14.57 -18.49 -11.08
C TYR A 243 -13.05 -18.32 -10.90
N ASP A 244 -12.50 -17.14 -11.21
CA ASP A 244 -11.07 -16.85 -11.10
C ASP A 244 -10.59 -16.85 -9.66
N TYR A 245 -11.40 -16.33 -8.73
CA TYR A 245 -11.13 -16.41 -7.30
C TYR A 245 -10.94 -17.85 -6.83
N ASN A 246 -11.81 -18.75 -7.24
CA ASN A 246 -11.71 -20.16 -6.88
C ASN A 246 -10.44 -20.81 -7.44
N LEU A 247 -10.01 -20.45 -8.65
CA LEU A 247 -8.74 -20.91 -9.21
C LEU A 247 -7.54 -20.36 -8.46
N LEU A 248 -7.53 -19.07 -8.12
CA LEU A 248 -6.45 -18.42 -7.38
C LEU A 248 -6.35 -18.93 -5.95
N ASN A 249 -7.49 -19.22 -5.32
CA ASN A 249 -7.57 -19.72 -3.94
C ASN A 249 -7.37 -21.23 -3.81
N ALA A 250 -7.11 -21.95 -4.91
CA ALA A 250 -6.94 -23.41 -4.89
C ALA A 250 -5.72 -23.87 -4.07
N ASN A 251 -4.65 -23.07 -4.04
CA ASN A 251 -3.41 -23.38 -3.31
C ASN A 251 -2.99 -22.19 -2.44
N PRO A 252 -3.68 -21.97 -1.30
CA PRO A 252 -3.42 -20.83 -0.43
C PRO A 252 -2.15 -21.04 0.40
N TYR A 253 -1.39 -19.96 0.61
CA TYR A 253 -0.40 -19.90 1.67
C TYR A 253 -1.10 -19.70 3.00
N GLN A 254 -1.17 -20.77 3.77
CA GLN A 254 -1.85 -20.77 5.07
C GLN A 254 -0.90 -20.20 6.14
N VAL A 255 -1.09 -18.95 6.51
CA VAL A 255 -0.32 -18.29 7.56
C VAL A 255 -0.65 -18.90 8.91
N THR A 256 0.36 -19.41 9.62
CA THR A 256 0.24 -20.01 10.97
C THR A 256 0.76 -19.08 12.06
N SER A 257 1.66 -18.15 11.71
CA SER A 257 2.20 -17.14 12.63
C SER A 257 2.51 -15.85 11.87
N PHE A 258 2.16 -14.72 12.46
CA PHE A 258 2.37 -13.40 11.88
C PHE A 258 2.91 -12.41 12.92
N SER A 259 3.97 -11.70 12.54
CA SER A 259 4.48 -10.52 13.22
C SER A 259 5.12 -9.57 12.21
N ASP A 260 5.43 -8.34 12.62
CA ASP A 260 6.03 -7.32 11.75
C ASP A 260 7.35 -7.73 11.10
N THR A 261 8.06 -8.69 11.70
CA THR A 261 9.38 -9.12 11.23
C THR A 261 9.46 -10.61 10.89
N LYS A 262 8.38 -11.37 11.10
CA LYS A 262 8.36 -12.79 10.81
C LYS A 262 6.96 -13.27 10.45
N ILE A 263 6.86 -13.96 9.31
CA ILE A 263 5.62 -14.60 8.84
C ILE A 263 5.94 -16.05 8.56
N GLU A 264 5.15 -16.97 9.11
CA GLU A 264 5.30 -18.41 8.92
C GLU A 264 3.98 -19.01 8.44
N GLY A 265 4.08 -20.00 7.58
CA GLY A 265 2.90 -20.69 7.07
C GLY A 265 3.27 -21.90 6.25
N THR A 266 2.25 -22.58 5.77
CA THR A 266 2.36 -23.77 4.94
C THR A 266 1.69 -23.57 3.59
N LEU A 267 2.23 -24.22 2.58
CA LEU A 267 1.69 -24.26 1.22
C LEU A 267 1.76 -25.68 0.70
N THR A 268 0.67 -26.17 0.15
CA THR A 268 0.63 -27.50 -0.51
C THR A 268 0.26 -27.33 -1.98
N THR A 269 1.02 -27.96 -2.86
CA THR A 269 0.77 -27.92 -4.31
C THR A 269 1.28 -29.19 -4.98
N ASP A 270 0.60 -29.63 -6.03
CA ASP A 270 0.98 -30.74 -6.90
C ASP A 270 1.90 -30.32 -8.04
N LYS A 271 2.07 -29.03 -8.29
CA LYS A 271 2.95 -28.48 -9.33
C LYS A 271 3.79 -27.33 -8.80
N GLY A 272 5.07 -27.32 -9.19
CA GLY A 272 5.92 -26.16 -8.92
C GLY A 272 5.42 -24.92 -9.64
N ASN A 273 5.37 -23.78 -8.93
CA ASN A 273 4.95 -22.51 -9.50
C ASN A 273 5.44 -21.33 -8.67
N LEU A 274 5.00 -20.11 -9.01
CA LEU A 274 5.31 -18.89 -8.28
C LEU A 274 4.32 -18.68 -7.14
N LEU A 275 4.81 -18.63 -5.91
CA LEU A 275 4.04 -18.08 -4.79
C LEU A 275 4.03 -16.55 -4.94
N TYR A 276 2.87 -15.99 -5.30
CA TYR A 276 2.57 -14.57 -5.16
C TYR A 276 2.36 -14.25 -3.69
N THR A 277 2.84 -13.11 -3.22
CA THR A 277 2.47 -12.59 -1.90
C THR A 277 2.16 -11.10 -1.98
N SER A 278 1.25 -10.62 -1.14
CA SER A 278 1.02 -9.18 -0.93
C SER A 278 2.08 -8.54 -0.02
N ILE A 279 3.19 -9.22 0.26
CA ILE A 279 4.30 -8.68 1.03
C ILE A 279 5.12 -7.74 0.13
N PRO A 280 5.32 -6.47 0.53
CA PRO A 280 6.17 -5.53 -0.21
C PRO A 280 7.57 -6.08 -0.46
N TYR A 281 8.09 -5.88 -1.67
CA TYR A 281 9.45 -6.30 -1.99
C TYR A 281 10.48 -5.38 -1.34
N ASP A 282 11.23 -5.93 -0.41
CA ASP A 282 12.38 -5.29 0.22
C ASP A 282 13.52 -6.28 0.41
N LYS A 283 14.77 -5.83 0.18
CA LYS A 283 15.97 -6.66 0.33
C LYS A 283 16.26 -7.06 1.79
N GLY A 284 15.55 -6.52 2.74
CA GLY A 284 15.59 -6.92 4.15
C GLY A 284 14.86 -8.23 4.41
N TRP A 285 13.94 -8.64 3.52
CA TRP A 285 13.30 -9.93 3.61
C TRP A 285 14.23 -11.06 3.20
N SER A 286 14.31 -12.07 4.03
CA SER A 286 14.91 -13.39 3.73
C SER A 286 13.82 -14.43 3.82
N VAL A 287 13.65 -15.21 2.75
CA VAL A 287 12.63 -16.25 2.68
C VAL A 287 13.28 -17.63 2.77
N TYR A 288 12.66 -18.50 3.52
CA TYR A 288 13.10 -19.89 3.71
C TYR A 288 11.95 -20.82 3.33
N VAL A 289 12.25 -21.82 2.51
CA VAL A 289 11.37 -22.91 2.15
C VAL A 289 11.97 -24.18 2.75
N ASP A 290 11.23 -24.84 3.64
CA ASP A 290 11.68 -26.03 4.40
C ASP A 290 13.03 -25.81 5.11
N GLY A 291 13.21 -24.60 5.67
CA GLY A 291 14.43 -24.20 6.36
C GLY A 291 15.60 -23.80 5.45
N GLN A 292 15.50 -24.00 4.14
CA GLN A 292 16.53 -23.61 3.17
C GLN A 292 16.23 -22.21 2.63
N LYS A 293 17.27 -21.37 2.54
CA LYS A 293 17.10 -20.00 2.01
C LYS A 293 16.71 -20.05 0.53
N ALA A 294 15.57 -19.44 0.20
CA ALA A 294 15.05 -19.33 -1.16
C ALA A 294 15.37 -17.97 -1.79
N ASN A 295 15.46 -17.95 -3.12
CA ASN A 295 15.57 -16.70 -3.86
C ASN A 295 14.18 -16.04 -3.96
N THR A 296 14.14 -14.75 -3.69
CA THR A 296 12.94 -13.92 -3.89
C THR A 296 12.98 -13.27 -5.28
N THR A 297 11.82 -13.12 -5.87
CA THR A 297 11.62 -12.42 -7.14
C THR A 297 10.76 -11.18 -6.88
N ALA A 298 11.18 -10.04 -7.39
CA ALA A 298 10.36 -8.84 -7.41
C ALA A 298 9.30 -8.98 -8.51
N ILE A 299 8.04 -8.92 -8.15
CA ILE A 299 6.87 -9.03 -9.05
C ILE A 299 6.05 -7.75 -9.00
N CYS A 300 5.08 -7.61 -9.91
CA CYS A 300 4.18 -6.44 -9.95
C CYS A 300 4.97 -5.13 -10.02
N LYS A 301 5.74 -4.93 -11.10
CA LYS A 301 6.62 -3.77 -11.29
C LYS A 301 7.66 -3.61 -10.17
N GLY A 302 7.99 -4.69 -9.47
CA GLY A 302 8.94 -4.67 -8.35
C GLY A 302 8.34 -4.25 -7.01
N ALA A 303 7.02 -4.17 -6.92
CA ALA A 303 6.31 -3.77 -5.70
C ALA A 303 6.22 -4.90 -4.67
N LEU A 304 6.00 -6.13 -5.12
CA LEU A 304 5.66 -7.26 -4.26
C LEU A 304 6.68 -8.40 -4.37
N THR A 305 6.64 -9.29 -3.39
CA THR A 305 7.57 -10.42 -3.26
C THR A 305 6.96 -11.71 -3.81
N GLY A 306 7.65 -12.33 -4.76
CA GLY A 306 7.35 -13.68 -5.24
C GLY A 306 8.43 -14.68 -4.82
N VAL A 307 8.05 -15.95 -4.70
CA VAL A 307 8.96 -17.05 -4.37
C VAL A 307 8.63 -18.27 -5.21
N MET A 308 9.63 -18.82 -5.92
CA MET A 308 9.44 -20.09 -6.64
C MET A 308 9.38 -21.25 -5.66
N VAL A 309 8.36 -22.10 -5.79
CA VAL A 309 8.18 -23.31 -5.00
C VAL A 309 8.04 -24.53 -5.90
N THR A 310 8.44 -25.69 -5.43
CA THR A 310 8.30 -26.97 -6.13
C THR A 310 6.97 -27.64 -5.78
N ALA A 311 6.67 -28.79 -6.40
CA ALA A 311 5.56 -29.62 -5.95
C ALA A 311 5.85 -30.21 -4.56
N GLY A 312 4.83 -30.29 -3.72
CA GLY A 312 4.93 -30.82 -2.35
C GLY A 312 4.19 -29.96 -1.32
N THR A 313 4.36 -30.31 -0.07
CA THR A 313 3.94 -29.50 1.09
C THR A 313 5.18 -28.83 1.66
N HIS A 314 5.16 -27.52 1.73
CA HIS A 314 6.30 -26.70 2.14
C HIS A 314 5.96 -25.85 3.36
N GLN A 315 6.92 -25.73 4.27
CA GLN A 315 6.90 -24.73 5.31
C GLN A 315 7.66 -23.50 4.82
N ILE A 316 6.98 -22.35 4.72
CA ILE A 316 7.57 -21.13 4.19
C ILE A 316 7.64 -20.09 5.31
N THR A 317 8.83 -19.52 5.48
CA THR A 317 9.09 -18.51 6.52
C THR A 317 9.70 -17.26 5.88
N PHE A 318 9.08 -16.12 6.10
CA PHE A 318 9.61 -14.80 5.79
C PHE A 318 10.20 -14.19 7.06
N LYS A 319 11.46 -13.71 7.00
CA LYS A 319 12.13 -13.01 8.10
C LYS A 319 12.65 -11.68 7.62
N TYR A 320 12.28 -10.60 8.30
CA TYR A 320 12.71 -9.26 7.98
C TYR A 320 13.83 -8.81 8.90
N THR A 321 14.88 -8.27 8.29
CA THR A 321 15.97 -7.59 9.01
C THR A 321 16.29 -6.31 8.26
N PRO A 322 16.14 -5.13 8.88
CA PRO A 322 16.47 -3.87 8.23
C PRO A 322 17.89 -3.86 7.70
N ARG A 323 18.08 -3.29 6.51
CA ARG A 323 19.41 -3.14 5.90
C ARG A 323 20.28 -2.27 6.79
N GLY A 324 21.52 -2.69 6.99
CA GLY A 324 22.46 -1.95 7.84
C GLY A 324 22.32 -2.22 9.36
N PHE A 325 21.32 -3.00 9.80
CA PHE A 325 21.09 -3.27 11.22
C PHE A 325 22.33 -3.86 11.91
N PHE A 326 22.90 -4.92 11.35
CA PHE A 326 24.10 -5.54 11.93
C PHE A 326 25.32 -4.65 11.82
N GLN A 327 25.49 -3.91 10.71
CA GLN A 327 26.56 -2.92 10.54
C GLN A 327 26.44 -1.82 11.59
N GLY A 328 25.24 -1.32 11.84
CA GLY A 328 24.97 -0.34 12.87
C GLY A 328 25.33 -0.84 14.28
N ILE A 329 24.95 -2.09 14.60
CA ILE A 329 25.32 -2.72 15.88
C ILE A 329 26.85 -2.80 16.03
N ILE A 330 27.57 -3.26 15.01
CA ILE A 330 29.03 -3.38 15.04
C ILE A 330 29.67 -1.99 15.27
N ILE A 331 29.25 -0.98 14.52
CA ILE A 331 29.74 0.39 14.66
C ILE A 331 29.46 0.92 16.08
N SER A 332 28.27 0.69 16.61
CA SER A 332 27.89 1.11 17.96
C SER A 332 28.74 0.45 19.04
N ILE A 333 28.99 -0.86 18.90
CA ILE A 333 29.86 -1.61 19.84
C ILE A 333 31.30 -1.06 19.79
N ILE A 334 31.85 -0.87 18.57
CA ILE A 334 33.19 -0.33 18.40
C ILE A 334 33.27 1.07 19.00
N SER A 335 32.33 1.94 18.74
CA SER A 335 32.25 3.29 19.27
C SER A 335 32.19 3.30 20.81
N LEU A 336 31.40 2.39 21.39
CA LEU A 336 31.31 2.21 22.84
C LEU A 336 32.63 1.75 23.44
N LEU A 337 33.30 0.79 22.81
CA LEU A 337 34.60 0.30 23.26
C LEU A 337 35.66 1.41 23.22
N ILE A 338 35.68 2.22 22.14
CA ILE A 338 36.58 3.38 22.05
C ILE A 338 36.27 4.38 23.15
N LEU A 339 35.02 4.71 23.40
CA LEU A 339 34.58 5.61 24.44
C LEU A 339 35.04 5.13 25.83
N LEU A 340 34.80 3.86 26.13
CA LEU A 340 35.24 3.23 27.37
C LEU A 340 36.77 3.26 27.50
N GLY A 341 37.48 2.95 26.39
CA GLY A 341 38.95 3.06 26.34
C GLY A 341 39.46 4.46 26.65
N LEU A 342 38.78 5.51 26.14
CA LEU A 342 39.13 6.90 26.43
C LEU A 342 38.81 7.28 27.89
N ILE A 343 37.67 6.87 28.42
CA ILE A 343 37.29 7.16 29.83
C ILE A 343 38.24 6.48 30.79
N PHE A 344 38.58 5.24 30.54
CA PHE A 344 39.44 4.44 31.45
C PHE A 344 40.92 4.47 31.05
N ARG A 345 41.30 5.30 30.06
CA ARG A 345 42.66 5.37 29.51
C ARG A 345 43.78 5.36 30.60
N ASP A 346 43.62 6.21 31.58
CA ASP A 346 44.66 6.35 32.61
C ASP A 346 44.76 5.08 33.47
N ARG A 347 43.65 4.42 33.79
CA ARG A 347 43.64 3.13 34.50
C ARG A 347 44.17 1.98 33.63
N ILE A 348 43.87 1.97 32.37
CA ILE A 348 44.36 0.95 31.40
C ILE A 348 45.89 1.12 31.26
N LEU A 349 46.40 2.34 31.13
CA LEU A 349 47.83 2.64 31.08
C LEU A 349 48.54 2.23 32.35
N GLU A 350 47.96 2.43 33.54
CA GLU A 350 48.51 1.96 34.81
C GLU A 350 48.62 0.44 34.87
N LEU A 351 47.62 -0.27 34.38
CA LEU A 351 47.63 -1.74 34.32
C LEU A 351 48.69 -2.29 33.36
N ILE A 352 48.83 -1.67 32.17
CA ILE A 352 49.77 -2.13 31.14
C ILE A 352 51.21 -1.77 31.48
N THR A 353 51.46 -0.58 32.04
CA THR A 353 52.82 -0.07 32.28
C THR A 353 53.34 -0.38 33.69
N GLY A 354 52.48 -0.86 34.59
CA GLY A 354 52.86 -1.11 36.01
C GLY A 354 53.23 0.15 36.79
N LYS A 355 53.12 1.34 36.18
CA LYS A 355 53.44 2.64 36.82
C LYS A 355 52.18 3.31 37.33
N LYS A 356 51.98 3.40 38.66
CA LYS A 356 50.98 4.30 39.25
C LYS A 356 51.39 5.74 38.95
N LYS A 357 50.48 6.54 38.39
CA LYS A 357 50.64 8.01 38.31
C LYS A 357 50.78 8.51 39.71
N GLY A 358 52.00 9.06 40.05
CA GLY A 358 52.28 9.64 41.36
C GLY A 358 51.24 10.70 41.72
N SER A 359 50.64 10.55 42.88
CA SER A 359 49.78 11.55 43.52
C SER A 359 50.45 12.94 43.41
N LYS A 360 49.81 13.83 42.63
CA LYS A 360 50.22 15.26 42.72
C LYS A 360 49.90 15.73 44.11
N VAL A 361 50.99 15.90 44.91
CA VAL A 361 50.95 16.59 46.23
C VAL A 361 50.36 17.99 46.01
N PRO A 362 49.30 18.39 46.68
CA PRO A 362 48.77 19.74 46.51
C PRO A 362 49.85 20.76 47.01
N SER A 363 50.30 21.60 46.08
CA SER A 363 51.20 22.69 46.39
C SER A 363 50.53 23.62 47.41
N LYS A 364 51.18 23.80 48.58
CA LYS A 364 50.79 24.76 49.60
C LYS A 364 50.61 26.14 48.94
N LYS A 365 49.46 26.74 49.11
CA LYS A 365 49.25 28.16 48.81
C LYS A 365 50.21 29.02 49.65
N PRO A 366 50.84 30.07 49.09
CA PRO A 366 51.60 31.03 49.89
C PRO A 366 50.66 31.78 50.86
N GLN A 367 51.04 31.84 52.13
CA GLN A 367 50.36 32.68 53.11
C GLN A 367 50.66 34.13 52.77
N VAL A 368 49.59 34.91 52.50
CA VAL A 368 49.68 36.38 52.42
C VAL A 368 49.69 36.92 53.84
N GLN A 369 50.84 37.51 54.27
CA GLN A 369 50.98 38.29 55.51
C GLN A 369 49.98 39.47 55.44
N LYS A 370 49.19 39.58 56.50
CA LYS A 370 48.42 40.81 56.83
C LYS A 370 49.35 41.90 57.19
N ALA A 371 49.41 42.97 56.42
CA ALA A 371 49.94 44.26 56.89
C ALA A 371 48.82 45.07 57.57
N VAL A 372 49.08 45.46 58.75
CA VAL A 372 48.30 46.40 59.60
C VAL A 372 48.65 47.81 59.15
N ALA A 373 47.66 48.69 58.93
CA ALA A 373 47.80 50.15 59.07
C ALA A 373 46.39 50.77 58.97
N ASN A 374 45.96 51.27 59.93
CA ASN A 374 45.77 52.57 60.58
C ASN A 374 44.88 53.54 59.73
N GLU A 375 43.84 53.94 60.49
CA GLU A 375 43.25 55.24 60.63
C GLU A 375 42.48 55.97 59.51
N GLU A 376 41.28 56.24 59.93
CA GLU A 376 40.32 57.26 59.47
C GLU A 376 40.90 58.70 59.41
N PRO A 377 40.24 59.76 58.85
CA PRO A 377 38.85 60.12 59.23
C PRO A 377 37.96 60.79 58.14
N LYS A 378 36.67 60.75 58.42
CA LYS A 378 35.56 61.69 58.19
C LYS A 378 35.71 62.83 57.17
N VAL A 379 34.73 63.18 56.35
CA VAL A 379 33.67 64.24 56.47
C VAL A 379 32.90 64.46 55.19
N SER A 380 31.56 64.40 55.32
CA SER A 380 30.44 65.16 54.76
C SER A 380 30.50 65.72 53.31
N LYS A 381 29.57 65.41 52.52
CA LYS A 381 28.32 66.16 52.23
C LYS A 381 27.37 65.28 51.38
#